data_ba4e8e4dcb8b768b4dc266a02b74f4b9
#
_entry.id   ba4e8e4dcb8b768b4dc266a02b74f4b9
#
_cell.length_a   1.000
_cell.length_b   1.000
_cell.length_c   1.000
_cell.angle_alpha   90.00
_cell.angle_beta   90.00
_cell.angle_gamma   90.00
#
_symmetry.space_group_name_H-M   'P 1'
#
loop_
_entity.id
_entity.type
_entity.pdbx_description
1 polymer ?
#
loop_
_entity_poly.entity_id
_entity_poly.type
_entity_poly.pdbx_seq_one_letter_code
_entity_poly.pdbx_strand_id
1 'polypeptide(L)'
;MISLEKLSMVGIDHNAPLEIREQTGFGFGTKDALKELKKLEKIDEAVIISTCQRNEILYISSEEDQTVIQNFFSNFFKISPGKLAPFFYVLKGIEVVEHIFRLTCGLE
;
A
#
# COMPACT_ATOMS: atom_id res chain seq x y z
N MET A 1 11.50 20.00 1.78
CA MET A 1 10.74 19.64 0.57
C MET A 1 10.93 18.16 0.28
N ILE A 2 9.84 17.46 0.00
CA ILE A 2 9.88 16.05 -0.30
C ILE A 2 10.19 15.85 -1.78
N SER A 3 11.18 15.02 -2.07
CA SER A 3 11.48 14.64 -3.45
C SER A 3 10.46 13.61 -3.94
N LEU A 4 9.93 13.80 -5.16
CA LEU A 4 9.01 12.84 -5.77
C LEU A 4 9.63 11.44 -5.84
N GLU A 5 10.95 11.35 -5.97
CA GLU A 5 11.65 10.09 -6.06
C GLU A 5 11.46 9.20 -4.83
N LYS A 6 11.16 9.81 -3.68
CA LYS A 6 10.97 9.08 -2.42
C LYS A 6 9.53 8.62 -2.22
N LEU A 7 8.62 9.08 -3.07
CA LEU A 7 7.21 8.74 -2.98
C LEU A 7 6.96 7.39 -3.63
N SER A 8 6.32 6.49 -2.90
CA SER A 8 6.03 5.13 -3.37
C SER A 8 4.66 4.69 -2.92
N MET A 9 4.11 3.72 -3.63
CA MET A 9 2.84 3.11 -3.29
C MET A 9 2.92 1.61 -3.55
N VAL A 10 2.43 0.82 -2.60
CA VAL A 10 2.26 -0.62 -2.75
C VAL A 10 0.80 -0.93 -2.46
N GLY A 11 0.19 -1.71 -3.31
CA GLY A 11 -1.22 -2.01 -3.14
C GLY A 11 -1.66 -3.32 -3.76
N ILE A 12 -2.90 -3.66 -3.44
CA ILE A 12 -3.63 -4.80 -3.99
C ILE A 12 -4.97 -4.24 -4.44
N ASP A 13 -5.36 -4.51 -5.68
CA ASP A 13 -6.59 -3.96 -6.24
C ASP A 13 -7.54 -5.05 -6.76
N HIS A 14 -8.54 -4.65 -7.54
CA HIS A 14 -9.57 -5.52 -8.07
C HIS A 14 -9.05 -6.63 -9.00
N ASN A 15 -7.79 -6.54 -9.43
CA ASN A 15 -7.18 -7.60 -10.25
C ASN A 15 -6.81 -8.82 -9.42
N ALA A 16 -6.73 -8.69 -8.10
CA ALA A 16 -6.49 -9.82 -7.22
C ALA A 16 -7.78 -10.65 -7.08
N PRO A 17 -7.67 -11.98 -6.85
CA PRO A 17 -8.84 -12.80 -6.59
C PRO A 17 -9.66 -12.29 -5.41
N LEU A 18 -10.96 -12.51 -5.45
CA LEU A 18 -11.87 -12.04 -4.40
C LEU A 18 -11.41 -12.51 -3.01
N GLU A 19 -10.99 -13.76 -2.90
CA GLU A 19 -10.49 -14.32 -1.64
C GLU A 19 -9.36 -13.48 -1.05
N ILE A 20 -8.40 -13.11 -1.90
CA ILE A 20 -7.26 -12.29 -1.47
C ILE A 20 -7.74 -10.89 -1.08
N ARG A 21 -8.62 -10.28 -1.86
CA ARG A 21 -9.14 -8.95 -1.56
C ARG A 21 -9.90 -8.91 -0.22
N GLU A 22 -10.67 -9.95 0.06
CA GLU A 22 -11.41 -10.04 1.33
C GLU A 22 -10.47 -10.18 2.53
N GLN A 23 -9.35 -10.89 2.34
CA GLN A 23 -8.38 -11.11 3.42
C GLN A 23 -7.46 -9.92 3.65
N THR A 24 -7.34 -9.00 2.69
CA THR A 24 -6.40 -7.89 2.76
C THR A 24 -7.08 -6.53 2.90
N GLY A 25 -8.37 -6.49 3.21
CA GLY A 25 -9.08 -5.24 3.42
C GLY A 25 -8.82 -4.68 4.81
N PHE A 26 -8.37 -3.43 4.88
CA PHE A 26 -8.11 -2.80 6.18
C PHE A 26 -9.40 -2.52 6.95
N GLY A 27 -10.46 -2.11 6.25
CA GLY A 27 -11.75 -1.86 6.88
C GLY A 27 -11.62 -0.94 8.10
N PHE A 28 -12.15 -1.39 9.23
CA PHE A 28 -12.06 -0.65 10.49
C PHE A 28 -10.68 -0.74 11.14
N GLY A 29 -9.79 -1.58 10.59
CA GLY A 29 -8.42 -1.74 11.09
C GLY A 29 -7.42 -0.72 10.58
N THR A 30 -7.86 0.29 9.81
CA THR A 30 -6.97 1.29 9.23
C THR A 30 -6.15 2.02 10.29
N LYS A 31 -6.77 2.37 11.41
CA LYS A 31 -6.10 3.08 12.48
C LYS A 31 -4.99 2.24 13.12
N ASP A 32 -5.26 0.96 13.34
CA ASP A 32 -4.27 0.04 13.91
C ASP A 32 -3.14 -0.18 12.92
N ALA A 33 -3.47 -0.31 11.64
CA ALA A 33 -2.46 -0.47 10.59
C ALA A 33 -1.53 0.74 10.55
N LEU A 34 -2.06 1.96 10.64
CA LEU A 34 -1.24 3.17 10.67
C LEU A 34 -0.29 3.19 11.87
N LYS A 35 -0.75 2.74 13.03
CA LYS A 35 0.10 2.66 14.21
C LYS A 35 1.27 1.71 13.99
N GLU A 36 1.01 0.56 13.38
CA GLU A 36 2.06 -0.40 13.10
C GLU A 36 3.03 0.11 12.04
N LEU A 37 2.52 0.80 11.01
CA LEU A 37 3.36 1.41 9.98
C LEU A 37 4.31 2.45 10.56
N LYS A 38 3.84 3.25 11.50
CA LYS A 38 4.67 4.28 12.12
C LYS A 38 5.81 3.73 12.96
N LYS A 39 5.76 2.46 13.32
CA LYS A 39 6.85 1.80 14.05
C LYS A 39 8.00 1.38 13.13
N LEU A 40 7.78 1.41 11.83
CA LEU A 40 8.80 1.02 10.86
C LEU A 40 9.79 2.16 10.66
N GLU A 41 11.04 1.94 11.05
CA GLU A 41 12.08 2.97 11.01
C GLU A 41 12.34 3.55 9.60
N LYS A 42 12.15 2.73 8.58
CA LYS A 42 12.45 3.12 7.21
C LYS A 42 11.33 3.95 6.57
N ILE A 43 10.20 4.06 7.24
CA ILE A 43 9.03 4.77 6.71
C ILE A 43 8.90 6.09 7.44
N ASP A 44 9.05 7.20 6.69
CA ASP A 44 8.94 8.54 7.26
C ASP A 44 7.49 8.99 7.41
N GLU A 45 6.69 8.73 6.39
CA GLU A 45 5.27 9.06 6.37
C GLU A 45 4.50 7.99 5.63
N ALA A 46 3.24 7.77 6.01
CA ALA A 46 2.39 6.79 5.34
C ALA A 46 0.92 7.19 5.38
N VAL A 47 0.21 6.86 4.30
CA VAL A 47 -1.25 7.04 4.18
C VAL A 47 -1.83 5.74 3.67
N ILE A 48 -2.94 5.31 4.25
CA ILE A 48 -3.64 4.11 3.80
C ILE A 48 -4.89 4.54 3.03
N ILE A 49 -5.03 3.98 1.82
CA ILE A 49 -6.23 4.15 1.01
C ILE A 49 -6.90 2.79 0.95
N SER A 50 -8.08 2.68 1.56
CA SER A 50 -8.78 1.40 1.65
C SER A 50 -10.21 1.57 1.16
N THR A 51 -10.56 0.84 0.11
CA THR A 51 -11.92 0.79 -0.43
C THR A 51 -12.28 -0.68 -0.70
N CYS A 52 -13.51 -0.93 -1.15
CA CYS A 52 -13.92 -2.30 -1.48
C CYS A 52 -13.16 -2.88 -2.68
N GLN A 53 -12.53 -2.03 -3.49
CA GLN A 53 -11.82 -2.46 -4.69
C GLN A 53 -10.30 -2.44 -4.57
N ARG A 54 -9.76 -1.72 -3.58
CA ARG A 54 -8.30 -1.60 -3.45
C ARG A 54 -7.89 -1.27 -2.03
N ASN A 55 -6.71 -1.76 -1.68
CA ASN A 55 -6.07 -1.44 -0.42
C ASN A 55 -4.64 -1.06 -0.74
N GLU A 56 -4.29 0.20 -0.49
CA GLU A 56 -3.03 0.78 -0.90
C GLU A 56 -2.36 1.49 0.25
N ILE A 57 -1.04 1.42 0.28
CA ILE A 57 -0.24 2.20 1.22
C ILE A 57 0.64 3.13 0.41
N LEU A 58 0.41 4.43 0.57
CA LEU A 58 1.24 5.49 0.02
C LEU A 58 2.23 5.86 1.10
N TYR A 59 3.52 5.91 0.76
CA TYR A 59 4.53 6.15 1.78
C TYR A 59 5.74 6.89 1.24
N ILE A 60 6.47 7.49 2.15
CA ILE A 60 7.74 8.15 1.88
C ILE A 60 8.79 7.40 2.68
N SER A 61 9.84 6.97 1.99
CA SER A 61 10.93 6.23 2.60
C SER A 61 12.26 6.75 2.10
N SER A 62 13.26 6.74 2.97
CA SER A 62 14.63 7.08 2.60
C SER A 62 15.30 5.95 1.82
N GLU A 63 14.70 4.76 1.83
CA GLU A 63 15.20 3.60 1.10
C GLU A 63 14.20 3.15 0.05
N GLU A 64 14.69 2.72 -1.12
CA GLU A 64 13.83 2.29 -2.23
C GLU A 64 13.41 0.82 -2.14
N ASP A 65 13.18 0.32 -0.95
CA ASP A 65 12.86 -1.10 -0.76
C ASP A 65 11.37 -1.28 -0.43
N GLN A 66 10.61 -1.63 -1.46
CA GLN A 66 9.18 -1.89 -1.31
C GLN A 66 8.88 -3.17 -0.53
N THR A 67 9.88 -4.04 -0.30
CA THR A 67 9.65 -5.28 0.45
C THR A 67 9.23 -5.02 1.89
N VAL A 68 9.64 -3.90 2.47
CA VAL A 68 9.23 -3.52 3.82
C VAL A 68 7.71 -3.42 3.90
N ILE A 69 7.09 -2.76 2.92
CA ILE A 69 5.63 -2.60 2.89
C ILE A 69 4.93 -3.90 2.52
N GLN A 70 5.50 -4.67 1.58
CA GLN A 70 4.93 -5.97 1.23
C GLN A 70 4.93 -6.90 2.44
N ASN A 71 6.01 -6.91 3.21
CA ASN A 71 6.10 -7.68 4.45
C ASN A 71 5.10 -7.17 5.49
N PHE A 72 4.88 -5.87 5.53
CA PHE A 72 3.86 -5.30 6.42
C PHE A 72 2.48 -5.88 6.11
N PHE A 73 2.08 -5.94 4.84
CA PHE A 73 0.81 -6.55 4.45
C PHE A 73 0.72 -7.99 4.93
N SER A 74 1.77 -8.76 4.68
CA SER A 74 1.80 -10.18 5.07
C SER A 74 1.67 -10.36 6.58
N ASN A 75 2.39 -9.56 7.34
CA ASN A 75 2.37 -9.65 8.80
C ASN A 75 1.05 -9.15 9.38
N PHE A 76 0.53 -8.06 8.86
CA PHE A 76 -0.70 -7.46 9.39
C PHE A 76 -1.90 -8.38 9.14
N PHE A 77 -2.02 -8.92 7.95
CA PHE A 77 -3.14 -9.79 7.58
C PHE A 77 -2.88 -11.27 7.85
N LYS A 78 -1.68 -11.61 8.30
CA LYS A 78 -1.27 -12.99 8.63
C LYS A 78 -1.42 -13.93 7.43
N ILE A 79 -0.95 -13.47 6.28
CA ILE A 79 -0.93 -14.24 5.04
C ILE A 79 0.53 -14.40 4.62
N SER A 80 0.90 -15.60 4.14
CA SER A 80 2.28 -15.85 3.75
C SER A 80 2.70 -14.92 2.60
N PRO A 81 3.95 -14.40 2.61
CA PRO A 81 4.43 -13.50 1.57
C PRO A 81 4.31 -14.07 0.16
N GLY A 82 4.58 -15.36 -0.01
CA GLY A 82 4.50 -15.99 -1.32
C GLY A 82 3.09 -16.02 -1.89
N LYS A 83 2.08 -16.03 -1.04
CA LYS A 83 0.68 -16.02 -1.46
C LYS A 83 0.23 -14.64 -1.93
N LEU A 84 0.77 -13.58 -1.34
CA LEU A 84 0.43 -12.21 -1.71
C LEU A 84 1.28 -11.64 -2.83
N ALA A 85 2.53 -12.07 -2.94
CA ALA A 85 3.50 -11.47 -3.87
C ALA A 85 3.00 -11.28 -5.30
N PRO A 86 2.29 -12.24 -5.92
CA PRO A 86 1.85 -12.07 -7.31
C PRO A 86 0.80 -10.96 -7.49
N PHE A 87 0.18 -10.50 -6.42
CA PHE A 87 -0.96 -9.58 -6.50
C PHE A 87 -0.62 -8.15 -6.12
N PHE A 88 0.60 -7.90 -5.68
CA PHE A 88 1.03 -6.54 -5.39
C PHE A 88 1.33 -5.78 -6.67
N TYR A 89 0.99 -4.50 -6.67
CA TYR A 89 1.55 -3.57 -7.65
C TYR A 89 2.30 -2.48 -6.89
N VAL A 90 3.31 -1.92 -7.56
CA VAL A 90 4.18 -0.90 -6.98
C VAL A 90 4.23 0.28 -7.93
N LEU A 91 3.99 1.47 -7.40
CA LEU A 91 4.11 2.71 -8.16
C LEU A 91 5.15 3.58 -7.46
N LYS A 92 5.87 4.37 -8.24
CA LYS A 92 6.92 5.26 -7.72
C LYS A 92 6.87 6.62 -8.38
N GLY A 93 7.18 7.65 -7.60
CA GLY A 93 7.34 8.99 -8.12
C GLY A 93 6.09 9.55 -8.75
N ILE A 94 6.23 10.01 -10.00
CA ILE A 94 5.13 10.63 -10.72
C ILE A 94 3.98 9.66 -10.98
N GLU A 95 4.24 8.37 -11.08
CA GLU A 95 3.20 7.37 -11.24
C GLU A 95 2.21 7.38 -10.07
N VAL A 96 2.71 7.63 -8.87
CA VAL A 96 1.87 7.73 -7.67
C VAL A 96 0.93 8.92 -7.80
N VAL A 97 1.47 10.06 -8.21
CA VAL A 97 0.69 11.29 -8.38
C VAL A 97 -0.41 11.10 -9.41
N GLU A 98 -0.07 10.53 -10.56
CA GLU A 98 -1.04 10.24 -11.62
C GLU A 98 -2.15 9.32 -11.13
N HIS A 99 -1.78 8.27 -10.37
CA HIS A 99 -2.73 7.32 -9.82
C HIS A 99 -3.72 8.00 -8.86
N ILE A 100 -3.21 8.84 -7.96
CA ILE A 100 -4.05 9.57 -7.01
C ILE A 100 -5.02 10.50 -7.74
N PHE A 101 -4.56 11.20 -8.76
CA PHE A 101 -5.44 12.04 -9.57
C PHE A 101 -6.54 11.24 -10.24
N ARG A 102 -6.21 10.07 -10.80
CA ARG A 102 -7.21 9.21 -11.44
C ARG A 102 -8.25 8.73 -10.44
N LEU A 103 -7.83 8.34 -9.26
CA LEU A 103 -8.75 7.92 -8.19
C LEU A 103 -9.68 9.06 -7.78
N THR A 104 -9.12 10.24 -7.59
CA THR A 104 -9.88 11.43 -7.16
C THR A 104 -10.90 11.84 -8.22
N CYS A 105 -10.55 11.70 -9.49
CA CYS A 105 -11.42 12.05 -10.62
C CYS A 105 -12.38 10.93 -11.02
N GLY A 106 -12.33 9.79 -10.36
CA GLY A 106 -13.20 8.66 -10.67
C GLY A 106 -12.86 7.95 -11.98
N LEU A 107 -11.59 8.02 -12.41
CA LEU A 107 -11.15 7.41 -13.66
C LEU A 107 -10.65 5.97 -13.50
N GLU A 108 -10.71 5.43 -12.30
CA GLU A 108 -10.30 4.07 -12.03
C GLU A 108 -11.37 3.25 -11.35
#